data_377ce058a082657273296f9a50b5d4e6
#
_entry.id   377ce058a082657273296f9a50b5d4e6
#
_cell.length_a   1.000
_cell.length_b   1.000
_cell.length_c   1.000
_cell.angle_alpha   90.00
_cell.angle_beta   90.00
_cell.angle_gamma   90.00
#
_symmetry.space_group_name_H-M   'P 1'
#
loop_
_entity.id
_entity.type
_entity.pdbx_description
1 polymer ?
#
loop_
_entity_poly.entity_id
_entity_poly.type
_entity_poly.pdbx_seq_one_letter_code
_entity_poly.pdbx_strand_id
1 'polypeptide(L)'
;MNFLTGQILPFDKPLNMTSFQLVAKVRWLISQAMGGKKIKVGHAGTLDPLATGVLILCTGRATKRIEALQSGVKEYIATLRLGATTPSVDLEHEIDQTFPTEHITREDVERVLTTFVGEIMQVPPVFSACKVEGKRAYDLARMGQKAEEVQLKAKPLRIDEIELLEADLGGETPSITIRVVCSKG
;
A
#
# COMPACT_ATOMS: atom_id res chain seq x y z
N MET A 1 -27.76 11.19 7.34
CA MET A 1 -27.14 9.89 6.97
C MET A 1 -27.43 8.85 8.06
N ASN A 2 -27.80 7.64 7.67
CA ASN A 2 -27.96 6.55 8.64
C ASN A 2 -26.75 5.61 8.59
N PHE A 3 -25.83 5.77 9.51
CA PHE A 3 -24.59 4.98 9.56
C PHE A 3 -24.80 3.50 9.96
N LEU A 4 -25.91 3.17 10.61
CA LEU A 4 -26.24 1.80 11.01
C LEU A 4 -26.68 0.94 9.82
N THR A 5 -27.46 1.53 8.90
CA THR A 5 -27.85 0.84 7.65
C THR A 5 -26.67 0.60 6.73
N GLY A 6 -25.61 1.40 6.89
CA GLY A 6 -24.34 1.28 6.20
C GLY A 6 -24.10 2.38 5.19
N GLN A 7 -22.89 2.92 5.24
CA GLN A 7 -22.38 3.91 4.29
C GLN A 7 -21.01 3.47 3.79
N ILE A 8 -20.68 3.82 2.56
CA ILE A 8 -19.34 3.71 1.96
C ILE A 8 -18.84 5.14 1.82
N LEU A 9 -17.73 5.43 2.48
CA LEU A 9 -17.19 6.78 2.65
C LEU A 9 -15.74 6.79 2.14
N PRO A 10 -15.43 7.49 1.05
CA PRO A 10 -14.06 7.75 0.63
C PRO A 10 -13.47 8.86 1.50
N PHE A 11 -12.24 8.65 1.96
CA PHE A 11 -11.44 9.63 2.68
C PHE A 11 -10.09 9.79 2.01
N ASP A 12 -9.59 10.99 1.93
CA ASP A 12 -8.20 11.25 1.64
C ASP A 12 -7.39 11.04 2.93
N LYS A 13 -6.62 9.94 2.98
CA LYS A 13 -5.80 9.62 4.14
C LYS A 13 -4.56 10.51 4.18
N PRO A 14 -4.37 11.31 5.22
CA PRO A 14 -3.19 12.16 5.31
C PRO A 14 -1.91 11.34 5.55
N LEU A 15 -0.78 11.95 5.21
CA LEU A 15 0.56 11.44 5.51
C LEU A 15 0.73 11.22 7.03
N ASN A 16 1.57 10.27 7.40
CA ASN A 16 1.92 9.91 8.79
C ASN A 16 0.73 9.43 9.64
N MET A 17 -0.35 8.99 9.00
CA MET A 17 -1.49 8.39 9.68
C MET A 17 -1.69 6.94 9.19
N THR A 18 -1.86 6.00 10.12
CA THR A 18 -2.23 4.63 9.75
C THR A 18 -3.69 4.56 9.31
N SER A 19 -4.03 3.61 8.44
CA SER A 19 -5.42 3.34 8.06
C SER A 19 -6.32 3.08 9.29
N PHE A 20 -5.79 2.40 10.31
CA PHE A 20 -6.54 2.12 11.54
C PHE A 20 -6.79 3.37 12.38
N GLN A 21 -5.84 4.30 12.46
CA GLN A 21 -6.05 5.60 13.16
C GLN A 21 -7.19 6.39 12.51
N LEU A 22 -7.26 6.41 11.17
CA LEU A 22 -8.38 7.05 10.46
C LEU A 22 -9.71 6.35 10.79
N VAL A 23 -9.76 5.03 10.75
CA VAL A 23 -10.94 4.24 11.15
C VAL A 23 -11.36 4.58 12.58
N ALA A 24 -10.42 4.62 13.52
CA ALA A 24 -10.70 4.93 14.93
C ALA A 24 -11.28 6.33 15.09
N LYS A 25 -10.70 7.33 14.44
CA LYS A 25 -11.16 8.72 14.46
C LYS A 25 -12.57 8.86 13.88
N VAL A 26 -12.82 8.29 12.71
CA VAL A 26 -14.14 8.34 12.06
C VAL A 26 -15.20 7.60 12.90
N ARG A 27 -14.86 6.42 13.42
CA ARG A 27 -15.75 5.65 14.31
C ARG A 27 -16.13 6.45 15.55
N TRP A 28 -15.17 7.15 16.17
CA TRP A 28 -15.42 8.00 17.33
C TRP A 28 -16.36 9.16 16.98
N LEU A 29 -16.09 9.89 15.90
CA LEU A 29 -16.94 11.01 15.44
C LEU A 29 -18.37 10.57 15.17
N ILE A 30 -18.56 9.45 14.47
CA ILE A 30 -19.88 8.91 14.18
C ILE A 30 -20.59 8.49 15.48
N SER A 31 -19.87 7.84 16.41
CA SER A 31 -20.44 7.46 17.72
C SER A 31 -20.91 8.68 18.50
N GLN A 32 -20.13 9.75 18.55
CA GLN A 32 -20.53 11.01 19.20
C GLN A 32 -21.80 11.60 18.54
N ALA A 33 -21.83 11.70 17.22
CA ALA A 33 -22.98 12.21 16.47
C ALA A 33 -24.25 11.36 16.65
N MET A 34 -24.10 10.10 17.06
CA MET A 34 -25.20 9.16 17.31
C MET A 34 -25.56 9.02 18.82
N GLY A 35 -25.13 9.95 19.67
CA GLY A 35 -25.41 9.92 21.11
C GLY A 35 -24.70 8.78 21.85
N GLY A 36 -23.45 8.46 21.46
CA GLY A 36 -22.62 7.43 22.11
C GLY A 36 -22.88 5.99 21.62
N LYS A 37 -23.73 5.80 20.61
CA LYS A 37 -24.01 4.45 20.08
C LYS A 37 -22.78 3.83 19.44
N LYS A 38 -22.52 2.57 19.76
CA LYS A 38 -21.45 1.79 19.11
C LYS A 38 -21.80 1.50 17.67
N ILE A 39 -20.84 1.72 16.78
CA ILE A 39 -20.96 1.45 15.35
C ILE A 39 -19.77 0.64 14.84
N LYS A 40 -20.04 -0.30 13.95
CA LYS A 40 -18.98 -1.02 13.22
C LYS A 40 -18.45 -0.14 12.09
N VAL A 41 -17.15 0.07 12.06
CA VAL A 41 -16.44 0.75 10.98
C VAL A 41 -15.22 -0.07 10.59
N GLY A 42 -15.00 -0.25 9.30
CA GLY A 42 -13.83 -0.94 8.74
C GLY A 42 -13.39 -0.27 7.46
N HIS A 43 -12.19 -0.57 6.98
CA HIS A 43 -11.63 -0.04 5.73
C HIS A 43 -11.51 -1.11 4.65
N ALA A 44 -11.63 -0.71 3.40
CA ALA A 44 -11.49 -1.56 2.22
C ALA A 44 -10.12 -1.35 1.57
N GLY A 45 -9.09 -1.93 2.16
CA GLY A 45 -7.69 -1.78 1.77
C GLY A 45 -6.88 -1.08 2.86
N THR A 46 -5.58 -1.30 2.85
CA THR A 46 -4.65 -0.64 3.76
C THR A 46 -3.79 0.31 2.95
N LEU A 47 -3.62 1.52 3.43
CA LEU A 47 -2.55 2.43 3.03
C LEU A 47 -1.58 2.54 4.20
N ASP A 48 -0.30 2.43 3.91
CA ASP A 48 0.77 2.55 4.89
C ASP A 48 0.87 4.00 5.44
N PRO A 49 1.55 4.23 6.56
CA PRO A 49 1.65 5.56 7.16
C PRO A 49 2.19 6.62 6.19
N LEU A 50 3.19 6.26 5.38
CA LEU A 50 3.83 7.15 4.41
C LEU A 50 3.04 7.31 3.10
N ALA A 51 2.00 6.50 2.87
CA ALA A 51 1.12 6.67 1.72
C ALA A 51 -0.04 7.63 2.03
N THR A 52 -0.40 8.47 1.07
CA THR A 52 -1.61 9.30 1.09
C THR A 52 -2.62 8.77 0.08
N GLY A 53 -3.82 9.35 0.05
CA GLY A 53 -4.82 9.07 -0.97
C GLY A 53 -6.08 8.38 -0.46
N VAL A 54 -6.86 7.82 -1.38
CA VAL A 54 -8.23 7.36 -1.12
C VAL A 54 -8.26 6.09 -0.26
N LEU A 55 -8.76 6.22 0.96
CA LEU A 55 -9.10 5.10 1.85
C LEU A 55 -10.62 4.99 1.97
N ILE A 56 -11.18 3.88 1.52
CA ILE A 56 -12.62 3.63 1.60
C ILE A 56 -12.96 3.06 2.97
N LEU A 57 -13.81 3.75 3.73
CA LEU A 57 -14.37 3.26 4.98
C LEU A 57 -15.81 2.80 4.78
N CYS A 58 -16.16 1.70 5.44
CA CYS A 58 -17.51 1.16 5.47
C CYS A 58 -18.06 1.19 6.88
N THR A 59 -19.34 1.61 7.04
CA THR A 59 -20.02 1.65 8.34
C THR A 59 -21.17 0.64 8.40
N GLY A 60 -21.55 0.22 9.60
CA GLY A 60 -22.72 -0.62 9.83
C GLY A 60 -22.77 -1.85 8.93
N ARG A 61 -23.89 -2.06 8.23
CA ARG A 61 -24.09 -3.19 7.31
C ARG A 61 -23.17 -3.16 6.08
N ALA A 62 -22.70 -1.98 5.65
CA ALA A 62 -21.81 -1.86 4.50
C ALA A 62 -20.42 -2.50 4.74
N THR A 63 -20.04 -2.79 6.00
CA THR A 63 -18.80 -3.52 6.29
C THR A 63 -18.76 -4.91 5.68
N LYS A 64 -19.91 -5.50 5.32
CA LYS A 64 -19.98 -6.78 4.59
C LYS A 64 -19.52 -6.66 3.12
N ARG A 65 -19.41 -5.44 2.58
CA ARG A 65 -18.97 -5.18 1.21
C ARG A 65 -17.46 -4.93 1.08
N ILE A 66 -16.73 -4.91 2.21
CA ILE A 66 -15.31 -4.59 2.24
C ILE A 66 -14.51 -5.50 1.28
N GLU A 67 -14.73 -6.80 1.34
CA GLU A 67 -14.01 -7.76 0.49
C GLU A 67 -14.23 -7.49 -1.02
N ALA A 68 -15.48 -7.24 -1.41
CA ALA A 68 -15.81 -6.90 -2.80
C ALA A 68 -15.16 -5.56 -3.23
N LEU A 69 -15.09 -4.57 -2.34
CA LEU A 69 -14.40 -3.31 -2.63
C LEU A 69 -12.88 -3.47 -2.73
N GLN A 70 -12.31 -4.38 -1.94
CA GLN A 70 -10.88 -4.70 -2.01
C GLN A 70 -10.48 -5.43 -3.30
N SER A 71 -11.39 -6.11 -3.97
CA SER A 71 -11.10 -6.81 -5.23
C SER A 71 -11.08 -5.90 -6.45
N GLY A 72 -11.49 -4.64 -6.32
CA GLY A 72 -11.46 -3.66 -7.42
C GLY A 72 -10.04 -3.31 -7.86
N VAL A 73 -9.91 -2.75 -9.05
CA VAL A 73 -8.66 -2.19 -9.58
C VAL A 73 -8.19 -1.01 -8.72
N LYS A 74 -6.89 -0.85 -8.57
CA LYS A 74 -6.24 0.25 -7.86
C LYS A 74 -5.31 1.00 -8.80
N GLU A 75 -5.20 2.29 -8.54
CA GLU A 75 -4.23 3.16 -9.19
C GLU A 75 -3.33 3.78 -8.12
N TYR A 76 -2.04 3.74 -8.37
CA TYR A 76 -1.02 4.33 -7.50
C TYR A 76 -0.12 5.25 -8.30
N ILE A 77 0.28 6.35 -7.69
CA ILE A 77 1.40 7.18 -8.12
C ILE A 77 2.49 6.99 -7.06
N ALA A 78 3.65 6.52 -7.48
CA ALA A 78 4.76 6.22 -6.59
C ALA A 78 6.04 6.85 -7.10
N THR A 79 6.78 7.53 -6.20
CA THR A 79 8.13 8.00 -6.47
C THR A 79 9.12 7.01 -5.85
N LEU A 80 10.01 6.49 -6.68
CA LEU A 80 11.03 5.53 -6.29
C LEU A 80 12.40 6.23 -6.32
N ARG A 81 13.13 6.19 -5.22
CA ARG A 81 14.55 6.53 -5.20
C ARG A 81 15.34 5.38 -5.80
N LEU A 82 16.21 5.69 -6.74
CA LEU A 82 17.12 4.72 -7.35
C LEU A 82 18.46 4.64 -6.59
N GLY A 83 19.16 3.53 -6.77
CA GLY A 83 20.48 3.31 -6.19
C GLY A 83 20.50 3.04 -4.69
N ALA A 84 19.36 2.73 -4.07
CA ALA A 84 19.30 2.39 -2.65
C ALA A 84 18.24 1.32 -2.37
N THR A 85 18.47 0.51 -1.33
CA THR A 85 17.46 -0.41 -0.78
C THR A 85 17.23 -0.14 0.68
N THR A 86 16.07 -0.56 1.19
CA THR A 86 15.71 -0.58 2.60
C THR A 86 15.07 -1.93 2.94
N PRO A 87 15.12 -2.40 4.19
CA PRO A 87 14.51 -3.68 4.59
C PRO A 87 12.99 -3.75 4.34
N SER A 88 12.30 -2.61 4.40
CA SER A 88 10.85 -2.51 4.19
C SER A 88 10.46 -2.20 2.74
N VAL A 89 11.43 -1.92 1.86
CA VAL A 89 11.22 -1.48 0.47
C VAL A 89 10.47 -0.13 0.39
N ASP A 90 10.52 0.65 1.46
CA ASP A 90 9.98 2.01 1.57
C ASP A 90 10.88 2.88 2.46
N LEU A 91 10.41 4.09 2.82
CA LEU A 91 11.15 5.05 3.63
C LEU A 91 10.89 4.91 5.15
N GLU A 92 10.26 3.82 5.62
CA GLU A 92 10.07 3.58 7.06
C GLU A 92 11.38 3.15 7.75
N HIS A 93 12.33 2.60 6.99
CA HIS A 93 13.63 2.16 7.49
C HIS A 93 14.77 2.90 6.79
N GLU A 94 15.93 2.92 7.47
CA GLU A 94 17.15 3.47 6.90
C GLU A 94 17.66 2.62 5.73
N ILE A 95 18.44 3.25 4.85
CA ILE A 95 19.07 2.59 3.70
C ILE A 95 20.07 1.56 4.22
N ASP A 96 19.97 0.34 3.74
CA ASP A 96 20.84 -0.78 4.07
C ASP A 96 21.91 -1.04 2.98
N GLN A 97 21.62 -0.73 1.71
CA GLN A 97 22.58 -0.88 0.62
C GLN A 97 22.45 0.26 -0.38
N THR A 98 23.57 0.59 -1.04
CA THR A 98 23.64 1.57 -2.12
C THR A 98 24.28 0.98 -3.38
N PHE A 99 23.85 1.47 -4.54
CA PHE A 99 24.28 1.00 -5.85
C PHE A 99 24.55 2.17 -6.77
N PRO A 100 25.53 2.04 -7.72
CA PRO A 100 25.76 3.05 -8.76
C PRO A 100 24.53 3.24 -9.65
N THR A 101 24.27 4.48 -10.06
CA THR A 101 23.09 4.84 -10.87
C THR A 101 23.46 5.62 -12.15
N GLU A 102 24.72 5.99 -12.34
CA GLU A 102 25.21 6.85 -13.40
C GLU A 102 24.99 6.26 -14.81
N HIS A 103 24.84 4.94 -14.88
CA HIS A 103 24.59 4.21 -16.12
C HIS A 103 23.11 4.10 -16.50
N ILE A 104 22.21 4.51 -15.60
CA ILE A 104 20.75 4.36 -15.81
C ILE A 104 20.27 5.48 -16.74
N THR A 105 19.63 5.10 -17.84
CA THR A 105 18.99 6.01 -18.79
C THR A 105 17.47 5.96 -18.67
N ARG A 106 16.78 6.97 -19.20
CA ARG A 106 15.32 6.98 -19.27
C ARG A 106 14.79 5.78 -20.07
N GLU A 107 15.45 5.46 -21.17
CA GLU A 107 15.12 4.34 -22.05
C GLU A 107 15.23 3.00 -21.31
N ASP A 108 16.24 2.84 -20.45
CA ASP A 108 16.37 1.64 -19.61
C ASP A 108 15.22 1.50 -18.64
N VAL A 109 14.82 2.60 -17.99
CA VAL A 109 13.68 2.62 -17.09
C VAL A 109 12.40 2.23 -17.83
N GLU A 110 12.09 2.88 -18.96
CA GLU A 110 10.90 2.61 -19.77
C GLU A 110 10.87 1.14 -20.22
N ARG A 111 12.00 0.62 -20.72
CA ARG A 111 12.13 -0.80 -21.12
C ARG A 111 11.86 -1.75 -19.95
N VAL A 112 12.40 -1.49 -18.78
CA VAL A 112 12.21 -2.32 -17.60
C VAL A 112 10.75 -2.27 -17.14
N LEU A 113 10.12 -1.10 -17.10
CA LEU A 113 8.72 -0.97 -16.68
C LEU A 113 7.77 -1.81 -17.54
N THR A 114 8.02 -1.93 -18.85
CA THR A 114 7.18 -2.78 -19.73
C THR A 114 7.19 -4.25 -19.34
N THR A 115 8.24 -4.74 -18.68
CA THR A 115 8.35 -6.15 -18.27
C THR A 115 7.42 -6.50 -17.12
N PHE A 116 6.88 -5.52 -16.41
CA PHE A 116 5.95 -5.73 -15.30
C PHE A 116 4.48 -5.74 -15.73
N VAL A 117 4.17 -5.37 -16.99
CA VAL A 117 2.77 -5.36 -17.47
C VAL A 117 2.28 -6.78 -17.71
N GLY A 118 1.06 -7.09 -17.26
CA GLY A 118 0.45 -8.39 -17.40
C GLY A 118 0.33 -9.13 -16.07
N GLU A 119 0.22 -10.45 -16.15
CA GLU A 119 0.15 -11.32 -14.96
C GLU A 119 1.55 -11.66 -14.48
N ILE A 120 1.84 -11.35 -13.22
CA ILE A 120 3.11 -11.63 -12.58
C ILE A 120 2.89 -12.41 -11.27
N MET A 121 3.90 -13.16 -10.86
CA MET A 121 3.93 -13.82 -9.55
C MET A 121 4.79 -13.00 -8.60
N GLN A 122 4.13 -12.28 -7.68
CA GLN A 122 4.82 -11.45 -6.70
C GLN A 122 4.98 -12.18 -5.36
N VAL A 123 6.19 -12.24 -4.84
CA VAL A 123 6.43 -12.56 -3.43
C VAL A 123 6.24 -11.28 -2.62
N PRO A 124 5.26 -11.22 -1.71
CA PRO A 124 5.06 -10.02 -0.89
C PRO A 124 6.29 -9.71 -0.04
N PRO A 125 6.59 -8.43 0.24
CA PRO A 125 7.66 -8.09 1.18
C PRO A 125 7.33 -8.58 2.59
N VAL A 126 8.36 -8.82 3.40
CA VAL A 126 8.20 -9.31 4.79
C VAL A 126 7.46 -8.28 5.64
N PHE A 127 7.75 -6.99 5.42
CA PHE A 127 7.02 -5.88 6.04
C PHE A 127 5.68 -5.62 5.35
N SER A 128 4.83 -6.66 5.25
CA SER A 128 3.50 -6.56 4.66
C SER A 128 2.42 -7.07 5.59
N ALA A 129 1.17 -6.71 5.29
CA ALA A 129 0.00 -7.20 6.01
C ALA A 129 -0.38 -8.67 5.67
N CYS A 130 0.43 -9.36 4.86
CA CYS A 130 0.24 -10.77 4.54
C CYS A 130 0.28 -11.62 5.81
N LYS A 131 -0.57 -12.67 5.85
CA LYS A 131 -0.60 -13.61 6.98
C LYS A 131 0.19 -14.87 6.65
N VAL A 132 1.05 -15.26 7.60
CA VAL A 132 1.76 -16.54 7.63
C VAL A 132 1.34 -17.23 8.92
N GLU A 133 0.76 -18.41 8.82
CA GLU A 133 0.25 -19.19 9.99
C GLU A 133 -0.63 -18.38 10.97
N GLY A 134 -1.47 -17.49 10.41
CA GLY A 134 -2.38 -16.66 11.21
C GLY A 134 -1.79 -15.36 11.77
N LYS A 135 -0.47 -15.19 11.78
CA LYS A 135 0.24 -13.95 12.18
C LYS A 135 0.53 -13.08 10.96
N ARG A 136 0.58 -11.77 11.12
CA ARG A 136 0.96 -10.88 10.04
C ARG A 136 2.48 -10.91 9.83
N ALA A 137 2.94 -10.89 8.59
CA ALA A 137 4.35 -10.96 8.25
C ALA A 137 5.16 -9.83 8.92
N TYR A 138 4.64 -8.59 8.93
CA TYR A 138 5.30 -7.47 9.59
C TYR A 138 5.45 -7.65 11.12
N ASP A 139 4.52 -8.35 11.79
CA ASP A 139 4.65 -8.64 13.22
C ASP A 139 5.80 -9.62 13.47
N LEU A 140 5.97 -10.61 12.59
CA LEU A 140 7.07 -11.58 12.63
C LEU A 140 8.42 -10.88 12.37
N ALA A 141 8.48 -9.98 11.38
CA ALA A 141 9.67 -9.19 11.08
C ALA A 141 10.09 -8.31 12.27
N ARG A 142 9.15 -7.65 12.94
CA ARG A 142 9.42 -6.86 14.15
C ARG A 142 9.90 -7.69 15.34
N MET A 143 9.57 -8.97 15.38
CA MET A 143 10.06 -9.92 16.38
C MET A 143 11.47 -10.46 16.05
N GLY A 144 12.13 -9.95 15.00
CA GLY A 144 13.48 -10.28 14.61
C GLY A 144 13.60 -11.51 13.70
N GLN A 145 12.48 -12.05 13.16
CA GLN A 145 12.55 -13.10 12.16
C GLN A 145 13.06 -12.53 10.84
N LYS A 146 14.08 -13.17 10.27
CA LYS A 146 14.64 -12.77 8.99
C LYS A 146 13.67 -13.08 7.84
N ALA A 147 13.77 -12.32 6.76
CA ALA A 147 12.94 -12.49 5.56
C ALA A 147 12.95 -13.92 5.03
N GLU A 148 14.10 -14.59 5.11
CA GLU A 148 14.34 -15.97 4.66
C GLU A 148 13.59 -17.01 5.52
N GLU A 149 13.31 -16.67 6.79
CA GLU A 149 12.59 -17.53 7.73
C GLU A 149 11.07 -17.43 7.57
N VAL A 150 10.60 -16.28 7.02
CA VAL A 150 9.18 -16.02 6.76
C VAL A 150 8.86 -16.49 5.35
N GLN A 151 8.46 -17.75 5.20
CA GLN A 151 8.12 -18.35 3.89
C GLN A 151 6.87 -17.72 3.29
N LEU A 152 7.03 -16.57 2.65
CA LEU A 152 5.97 -15.91 1.89
C LEU A 152 5.82 -16.56 0.51
N LYS A 153 4.62 -17.04 0.23
CA LYS A 153 4.31 -17.64 -1.08
C LYS A 153 4.03 -16.56 -2.11
N ALA A 154 4.59 -16.72 -3.29
CA ALA A 154 4.24 -15.90 -4.44
C ALA A 154 2.73 -15.96 -4.71
N LYS A 155 2.16 -14.81 -5.06
CA LYS A 155 0.73 -14.66 -5.39
C LYS A 155 0.59 -14.04 -6.77
N PRO A 156 -0.42 -14.46 -7.54
CA PRO A 156 -0.70 -13.82 -8.81
C PRO A 156 -1.18 -12.37 -8.58
N LEU A 157 -0.64 -11.49 -9.38
CA LEU A 157 -0.95 -10.07 -9.44
C LEU A 157 -1.01 -9.69 -10.92
N ARG A 158 -1.96 -8.86 -11.30
CA ARG A 158 -2.03 -8.30 -12.65
C ARG A 158 -1.77 -6.81 -12.58
N ILE A 159 -0.82 -6.36 -13.41
CA ILE A 159 -0.58 -4.95 -13.70
C ILE A 159 -1.19 -4.67 -15.07
N ASP A 160 -2.24 -3.84 -15.09
CA ASP A 160 -2.95 -3.48 -16.32
C ASP A 160 -2.19 -2.40 -17.08
N GLU A 161 -1.57 -1.48 -16.36
CA GLU A 161 -0.86 -0.33 -16.92
C GLU A 161 0.26 0.12 -15.97
N ILE A 162 1.38 0.51 -16.54
CA ILE A 162 2.48 1.19 -15.83
C ILE A 162 3.03 2.28 -16.75
N GLU A 163 3.17 3.50 -16.22
CA GLU A 163 3.58 4.68 -16.95
C GLU A 163 4.68 5.42 -16.19
N LEU A 164 5.74 5.81 -16.88
CA LEU A 164 6.76 6.69 -16.34
C LEU A 164 6.30 8.13 -16.47
N LEU A 165 5.94 8.76 -15.34
CA LEU A 165 5.51 10.17 -15.31
C LEU A 165 6.70 11.12 -15.30
N GLU A 166 7.72 10.81 -14.50
CA GLU A 166 8.89 11.65 -14.32
C GLU A 166 10.14 10.79 -14.10
N ALA A 167 11.28 11.26 -14.60
CA ALA A 167 12.59 10.67 -14.34
C ALA A 167 13.59 11.79 -14.07
N ASP A 168 14.02 11.93 -12.82
CA ASP A 168 15.15 12.75 -12.41
C ASP A 168 16.31 11.80 -12.13
N LEU A 169 17.16 11.60 -13.14
CA LEU A 169 18.29 10.66 -13.10
C LEU A 169 19.61 11.36 -12.74
N GLY A 170 19.57 12.68 -12.50
CA GLY A 170 20.74 13.47 -12.09
C GLY A 170 20.89 13.61 -10.58
N GLY A 171 22.07 14.07 -10.15
CA GLY A 171 22.31 14.43 -8.75
C GLY A 171 22.56 13.25 -7.80
N GLU A 172 22.56 13.55 -6.50
CA GLU A 172 22.90 12.58 -5.44
C GLU A 172 21.76 11.59 -5.11
N THR A 173 20.54 11.92 -5.49
CA THR A 173 19.35 11.11 -5.16
C THR A 173 18.46 10.93 -6.39
N PRO A 174 18.92 10.18 -7.41
CA PRO A 174 18.11 9.97 -8.60
C PRO A 174 16.80 9.27 -8.27
N SER A 175 15.73 9.66 -8.96
CA SER A 175 14.39 9.15 -8.70
C SER A 175 13.55 9.05 -9.97
N ILE A 176 12.54 8.20 -9.92
CA ILE A 176 11.49 8.09 -10.94
C ILE A 176 10.12 8.18 -10.28
N THR A 177 9.16 8.77 -10.96
CA THR A 177 7.76 8.74 -10.56
C THR A 177 6.97 7.96 -11.59
N ILE A 178 6.25 6.96 -11.13
CA ILE A 178 5.45 6.07 -11.97
C ILE A 178 3.98 6.11 -11.56
N ARG A 179 3.10 5.87 -12.54
CA ARG A 179 1.69 5.54 -12.34
C ARG A 179 1.50 4.05 -12.61
N VAL A 180 0.84 3.35 -11.70
CA VAL A 180 0.58 1.91 -11.82
C VAL A 180 -0.91 1.63 -11.63
N VAL A 181 -1.51 0.90 -12.57
CA VAL A 181 -2.89 0.37 -12.47
C VAL A 181 -2.80 -1.13 -12.30
N CYS A 182 -3.33 -1.66 -11.19
CA CYS A 182 -3.16 -3.07 -10.86
C CYS A 182 -4.36 -3.67 -10.11
N SER A 183 -4.45 -5.00 -10.13
CA SER A 183 -5.51 -5.74 -9.45
C SER A 183 -5.35 -5.75 -7.93
N LYS A 184 -4.12 -5.57 -7.43
CA LYS A 184 -3.80 -5.68 -6.01
C LYS A 184 -2.56 -4.84 -5.69
N GLY A 185 -2.61 -4.08 -4.60
CA GLY A 185 -1.48 -3.34 -4.07
C GLY A 185 -0.93 -4.02 -2.84
#